data_b22d23802649da46628a1fa56f9b9230
#
_entry.id   b22d23802649da46628a1fa56f9b9230
#
_cell.length_a   1.000
_cell.length_b   1.000
_cell.length_c   1.000
_cell.angle_alpha   90.00
_cell.angle_beta   90.00
_cell.angle_gamma   90.00
#
_symmetry.space_group_name_H-M   'P 1'
#
loop_
_entity.id
_entity.type
_entity.pdbx_description
1 polymer ?
#
loop_
_entity_poly.entity_id
_entity_poly.type
_entity_poly.pdbx_seq_one_letter_code
_entity_poly.pdbx_strand_id
1 'polypeptide(L)'
;IGIIGKSGSGKTTLIDLLLGLLSPAKGEIYLNNRKISNNQLDLLNGRVAYIPQQIFLLDDSLMSNISLNKKANSDLTKVLEAAKQARLFELISRLPYGLDTKIGESGVRVSGGERQRIALARAIYYDRDVIIMDEATSSLDGKTETRFQQAIQSLSGQKTLVIVAHRLTTVKNCDCIYILEKCKIIEKGTYGQL
;
A
#
# COMPACT_ATOMS: atom_id res chain seq x y z
N ILE A 1 2.23 3.57 -11.39
CA ILE A 1 3.70 3.58 -11.54
C ILE A 1 4.25 2.28 -11.02
N GLY A 2 5.16 1.62 -11.78
CA GLY A 2 5.92 0.45 -11.36
C GLY A 2 7.37 0.81 -11.04
N ILE A 3 7.96 0.22 -9.99
CA ILE A 3 9.38 0.34 -9.66
C ILE A 3 9.95 -1.06 -9.54
N ILE A 4 10.95 -1.38 -10.36
CA ILE A 4 11.59 -2.69 -10.40
C ILE A 4 13.08 -2.55 -10.14
N GLY A 5 13.65 -3.55 -9.48
CA GLY A 5 15.09 -3.65 -9.28
C GLY A 5 15.46 -4.84 -8.39
N LYS A 6 16.67 -5.34 -8.52
CA LYS A 6 17.20 -6.40 -7.66
C LYS A 6 17.29 -5.95 -6.20
N SER A 7 17.46 -6.88 -5.27
CA SER A 7 17.78 -6.54 -3.88
C SER A 7 19.02 -5.64 -3.83
N GLY A 8 18.99 -4.61 -2.99
CA GLY A 8 20.09 -3.63 -2.90
C GLY A 8 20.14 -2.58 -4.02
N SER A 9 19.17 -2.53 -4.94
CA SER A 9 19.14 -1.52 -6.02
C SER A 9 18.74 -0.12 -5.57
N GLY A 10 18.36 0.09 -4.29
CA GLY A 10 17.97 1.39 -3.74
C GLY A 10 16.46 1.64 -3.69
N LYS A 11 15.61 0.62 -3.94
CA LYS A 11 14.14 0.77 -3.89
C LYS A 11 13.63 1.26 -2.54
N THR A 12 14.08 0.65 -1.45
CA THR A 12 13.68 1.04 -0.08
C THR A 12 14.06 2.48 0.22
N THR A 13 15.31 2.89 -0.13
CA THR A 13 15.74 4.27 0.04
C THR A 13 14.88 5.26 -0.76
N LEU A 14 14.49 4.88 -1.99
CA LEU A 14 13.59 5.70 -2.79
C LEU A 14 12.19 5.78 -2.15
N ILE A 15 11.67 4.67 -1.61
CA ILE A 15 10.41 4.66 -0.86
C ILE A 15 10.51 5.59 0.35
N ASP A 16 11.56 5.50 1.14
CA ASP A 16 11.75 6.33 2.34
C ASP A 16 11.80 7.83 2.00
N LEU A 17 12.41 8.20 0.87
CA LEU A 17 12.38 9.57 0.37
C LEU A 17 10.96 10.01 -0.04
N LEU A 18 10.21 9.13 -0.73
CA LEU A 18 8.83 9.41 -1.14
C LEU A 18 7.86 9.49 0.05
N LEU A 19 8.16 8.77 1.14
CA LEU A 19 7.42 8.82 2.40
C LEU A 19 7.81 10.04 3.27
N GLY A 20 8.87 10.77 2.90
CA GLY A 20 9.40 11.85 3.72
C GLY A 20 10.14 11.41 4.98
N LEU A 21 10.51 10.11 5.08
CA LEU A 21 11.29 9.54 6.18
C LEU A 21 12.77 9.90 6.07
N LEU A 22 13.24 10.18 4.85
CA LEU A 22 14.59 10.62 4.56
C LEU A 22 14.57 11.95 3.81
N SER A 23 15.56 12.79 4.08
CA SER A 23 15.83 14.01 3.31
C SER A 23 16.85 13.71 2.21
N PRO A 24 16.64 14.22 0.97
CA PRO A 24 17.60 14.01 -0.09
C PRO A 24 18.91 14.80 0.21
N ALA A 25 20.06 14.15 0.07
CA ALA A 25 21.36 14.81 0.21
C ALA A 25 21.63 15.79 -0.95
N LYS A 26 21.09 15.50 -2.14
CA LYS A 26 21.11 16.34 -3.34
C LYS A 26 19.80 16.16 -4.10
N GLY A 27 19.39 17.22 -4.82
CA GLY A 27 18.11 17.23 -5.53
C GLY A 27 16.96 17.74 -4.68
N GLU A 28 15.74 17.59 -5.15
CA GLU A 28 14.56 18.22 -4.58
C GLU A 28 13.35 17.27 -4.70
N ILE A 29 12.44 17.35 -3.74
CA ILE A 29 11.16 16.65 -3.77
C ILE A 29 10.07 17.66 -4.14
N TYR A 30 9.17 17.26 -5.04
CA TYR A 30 8.01 18.05 -5.43
C TYR A 30 6.73 17.28 -5.13
N LEU A 31 5.74 17.97 -4.58
CA LEU A 31 4.37 17.49 -4.42
C LEU A 31 3.44 18.43 -5.20
N ASN A 32 2.74 17.91 -6.22
CA ASN A 32 1.87 18.73 -7.10
C ASN A 32 2.57 19.97 -7.65
N ASN A 33 3.78 19.82 -8.19
CA ASN A 33 4.64 20.86 -8.75
C ASN A 33 5.12 21.93 -7.73
N ARG A 34 4.90 21.73 -6.43
CA ARG A 34 5.46 22.59 -5.38
C ARG A 34 6.65 21.89 -4.74
N LYS A 35 7.77 22.59 -4.68
CA LYS A 35 8.96 22.11 -3.97
C LYS A 35 8.64 21.94 -2.48
N ILE A 36 8.99 20.78 -1.94
CA ILE A 36 8.89 20.48 -0.51
C ILE A 36 10.27 20.68 0.10
N SER A 37 10.37 21.60 1.07
CA SER A 37 11.58 21.76 1.87
C SER A 37 11.69 20.66 2.92
N ASN A 38 12.90 20.42 3.45
CA ASN A 38 13.13 19.41 4.46
C ASN A 38 12.24 19.59 5.72
N ASN A 39 11.90 20.83 6.06
CA ASN A 39 11.01 21.15 7.20
C ASN A 39 9.52 20.88 6.88
N GLN A 40 9.19 20.52 5.67
CA GLN A 40 7.83 20.25 5.20
C GLN A 40 7.62 18.80 4.76
N LEU A 41 8.57 17.91 5.03
CA LEU A 41 8.44 16.48 4.68
C LEU A 41 7.23 15.83 5.36
N ASP A 42 6.81 16.33 6.53
CA ASP A 42 5.59 15.89 7.22
C ASP A 42 4.32 16.08 6.38
N LEU A 43 4.32 16.96 5.39
CA LEU A 43 3.19 17.12 4.46
C LEU A 43 2.97 15.86 3.60
N LEU A 44 4.03 15.06 3.38
CA LEU A 44 3.93 13.78 2.68
C LEU A 44 3.23 12.73 3.54
N ASN A 45 3.46 12.72 4.87
CA ASN A 45 2.86 11.76 5.79
C ASN A 45 1.32 11.81 5.76
N GLY A 46 0.74 12.99 5.52
CA GLY A 46 -0.71 13.18 5.39
C GLY A 46 -1.30 12.75 4.04
N ARG A 47 -0.47 12.51 3.02
CA ARG A 47 -0.91 12.25 1.65
C ARG A 47 -0.53 10.88 1.11
N VAL A 48 0.45 10.24 1.71
CA VAL A 48 0.99 8.96 1.26
C VAL A 48 0.59 7.86 2.23
N ALA A 49 0.09 6.75 1.73
CA ALA A 49 -0.04 5.50 2.47
C ALA A 49 1.04 4.53 2.02
N TYR A 50 1.60 3.80 2.98
CA TYR A 50 2.59 2.75 2.71
C TYR A 50 2.05 1.39 3.13
N ILE A 51 2.10 0.44 2.22
CA ILE A 51 1.77 -0.96 2.44
C ILE A 51 3.06 -1.76 2.34
N PRO A 52 3.69 -2.12 3.48
CA PRO A 52 4.93 -2.86 3.51
C PRO A 52 4.72 -4.32 3.11
N GLN A 53 5.81 -5.01 2.80
CA GLN A 53 5.82 -6.45 2.54
C GLN A 53 5.28 -7.26 3.74
N GLN A 54 5.70 -6.91 4.96
CA GLN A 54 5.19 -7.50 6.20
C GLN A 54 4.21 -6.55 6.87
N ILE A 55 2.96 -6.98 6.96
CA ILE A 55 1.88 -6.19 7.52
C ILE A 55 1.69 -6.52 8.99
N PHE A 56 1.83 -5.51 9.82
CA PHE A 56 1.51 -5.57 11.23
C PHE A 56 0.01 -5.39 11.46
N LEU A 57 -0.57 -6.26 12.29
CA LEU A 57 -1.93 -6.15 12.79
C LEU A 57 -1.91 -5.87 14.29
N LEU A 58 -2.79 -4.97 14.70
CA LEU A 58 -3.08 -4.75 16.12
C LEU A 58 -3.81 -5.97 16.68
N ASP A 59 -3.50 -6.35 17.90
CA ASP A 59 -4.23 -7.38 18.63
C ASP A 59 -5.58 -6.85 19.15
N ASP A 60 -6.44 -6.46 18.20
CA ASP A 60 -7.72 -5.77 18.42
C ASP A 60 -8.72 -6.18 17.32
N SER A 61 -9.91 -5.58 17.31
CA SER A 61 -10.95 -5.85 16.31
C SER A 61 -10.51 -5.57 14.87
N LEU A 62 -11.17 -6.19 13.90
CA LEU A 62 -10.95 -5.87 12.48
C LEU A 62 -11.25 -4.38 12.21
N MET A 63 -12.30 -3.82 12.85
CA MET A 63 -12.62 -2.39 12.77
C MET A 63 -11.44 -1.52 13.22
N SER A 64 -10.87 -1.80 14.41
CA SER A 64 -9.71 -1.07 14.94
C SER A 64 -8.48 -1.25 14.05
N ASN A 65 -8.32 -2.41 13.43
CA ASN A 65 -7.24 -2.66 12.47
C ASN A 65 -7.38 -1.86 11.17
N ILE A 66 -8.59 -1.57 10.71
CA ILE A 66 -8.81 -0.74 9.51
C ILE A 66 -8.66 0.74 9.85
N SER A 67 -9.30 1.19 10.92
CA SER A 67 -9.32 2.62 11.31
C SER A 67 -8.09 3.08 12.07
N LEU A 68 -7.26 2.15 12.61
CA LEU A 68 -6.16 2.42 13.55
C LEU A 68 -6.60 3.24 14.77
N ASN A 69 -7.90 3.23 15.08
CA ASN A 69 -8.51 3.91 16.20
C ASN A 69 -9.21 2.90 17.12
N LYS A 70 -9.42 3.27 18.38
CA LYS A 70 -10.32 2.50 19.23
C LYS A 70 -11.72 2.48 18.61
N LYS A 71 -12.46 1.38 18.78
CA LYS A 71 -13.80 1.17 18.20
C LYS A 71 -14.73 2.36 18.39
N ALA A 72 -14.73 2.97 19.59
CA ALA A 72 -15.59 4.11 19.92
C ALA A 72 -15.37 5.36 19.05
N ASN A 73 -14.18 5.49 18.43
CA ASN A 73 -13.79 6.65 17.62
C ASN A 73 -13.72 6.32 16.13
N SER A 74 -14.16 5.12 15.74
CA SER A 74 -14.12 4.68 14.33
C SER A 74 -15.41 5.06 13.62
N ASP A 75 -15.28 5.65 12.42
CA ASP A 75 -16.42 5.89 11.53
C ASP A 75 -16.80 4.59 10.83
N LEU A 76 -17.91 3.98 11.27
CA LEU A 76 -18.38 2.70 10.74
C LEU A 76 -18.65 2.76 9.23
N THR A 77 -19.23 3.86 8.73
CA THR A 77 -19.54 4.00 7.32
C THR A 77 -18.27 3.98 6.47
N LYS A 78 -17.26 4.76 6.87
CA LYS A 78 -15.95 4.76 6.20
C LYS A 78 -15.23 3.41 6.30
N VAL A 79 -15.34 2.72 7.43
CA VAL A 79 -14.76 1.37 7.60
C VAL A 79 -15.41 0.39 6.63
N LEU A 80 -16.74 0.40 6.51
CA LEU A 80 -17.46 -0.48 5.58
C LEU A 80 -17.13 -0.19 4.13
N GLU A 81 -17.04 1.10 3.75
CA GLU A 81 -16.66 1.50 2.39
C GLU A 81 -15.23 1.06 2.07
N ALA A 82 -14.28 1.30 2.98
CA ALA A 82 -12.90 0.87 2.81
C ALA A 82 -12.78 -0.65 2.73
N ALA A 83 -13.51 -1.39 3.57
CA ALA A 83 -13.57 -2.84 3.54
C ALA A 83 -14.16 -3.38 2.22
N LYS A 84 -15.18 -2.71 1.67
CA LYS A 84 -15.77 -3.03 0.37
C LYS A 84 -14.77 -2.88 -0.75
N GLN A 85 -14.12 -1.73 -0.84
CA GLN A 85 -13.13 -1.46 -1.88
C GLN A 85 -11.91 -2.40 -1.78
N ALA A 86 -11.48 -2.73 -0.56
CA ALA A 86 -10.42 -3.71 -0.31
C ALA A 86 -10.84 -5.18 -0.43
N ARG A 87 -12.09 -5.47 -0.87
CA ARG A 87 -12.61 -6.85 -1.04
C ARG A 87 -12.55 -7.69 0.24
N LEU A 88 -12.89 -7.12 1.40
CA LEU A 88 -12.86 -7.79 2.71
C LEU A 88 -14.20 -8.42 3.13
N PHE A 89 -15.29 -8.31 2.34
CA PHE A 89 -16.60 -8.81 2.77
C PHE A 89 -16.63 -10.30 3.08
N GLU A 90 -15.92 -11.13 2.29
CA GLU A 90 -15.86 -12.58 2.58
C GLU A 90 -15.16 -12.86 3.92
N LEU A 91 -14.12 -12.10 4.25
CA LEU A 91 -13.49 -12.18 5.55
C LEU A 91 -14.48 -11.78 6.65
N ILE A 92 -15.14 -10.62 6.50
CA ILE A 92 -16.09 -10.11 7.49
C ILE A 92 -17.23 -11.11 7.74
N SER A 93 -17.79 -11.71 6.69
CA SER A 93 -18.89 -12.70 6.80
C SER A 93 -18.46 -14.02 7.45
N ARG A 94 -17.18 -14.39 7.34
CA ARG A 94 -16.62 -15.59 7.96
C ARG A 94 -16.27 -15.41 9.44
N LEU A 95 -16.03 -14.16 9.86
CA LEU A 95 -15.65 -13.84 11.22
C LEU A 95 -16.85 -13.92 12.17
N PRO A 96 -16.70 -14.48 13.39
CA PRO A 96 -17.83 -14.75 14.30
C PRO A 96 -18.58 -13.49 14.75
N TYR A 97 -17.90 -12.35 14.83
CA TYR A 97 -18.48 -11.06 15.22
C TYR A 97 -18.25 -9.99 14.12
N GLY A 98 -18.05 -10.41 12.86
CA GLY A 98 -17.79 -9.50 11.75
C GLY A 98 -16.64 -8.53 12.03
N LEU A 99 -16.89 -7.23 11.89
CA LEU A 99 -15.90 -6.18 12.15
C LEU A 99 -15.42 -6.12 13.60
N ASP A 100 -16.21 -6.61 14.56
CA ASP A 100 -15.87 -6.62 15.98
C ASP A 100 -15.00 -7.81 16.39
N THR A 101 -14.76 -8.74 15.48
CA THR A 101 -13.90 -9.89 15.77
C THR A 101 -12.47 -9.43 16.01
N LYS A 102 -11.92 -9.87 17.17
CA LYS A 102 -10.51 -9.67 17.48
C LYS A 102 -9.65 -10.50 16.53
N ILE A 103 -8.72 -9.84 15.87
CA ILE A 103 -7.72 -10.44 14.98
C ILE A 103 -6.32 -10.09 15.50
N GLY A 104 -5.28 -10.72 14.97
CA GLY A 104 -3.90 -10.50 15.42
C GLY A 104 -3.31 -11.75 16.08
N GLU A 105 -2.35 -11.59 16.97
CA GLU A 105 -1.64 -12.72 17.60
C GLU A 105 -2.52 -13.49 18.58
N SER A 106 -3.34 -12.81 19.37
CA SER A 106 -4.26 -13.41 20.36
C SER A 106 -5.69 -13.60 19.83
N GLY A 107 -5.98 -13.24 18.59
CA GLY A 107 -7.30 -13.33 17.96
C GLY A 107 -7.39 -14.35 16.84
N VAL A 108 -8.42 -14.20 16.01
CA VAL A 108 -8.60 -15.04 14.82
C VAL A 108 -7.45 -14.77 13.83
N ARG A 109 -6.81 -15.85 13.39
CA ARG A 109 -5.74 -15.76 12.39
C ARG A 109 -6.32 -15.41 11.02
N VAL A 110 -5.68 -14.45 10.34
CA VAL A 110 -5.97 -14.05 8.97
C VAL A 110 -4.81 -14.44 8.04
N SER A 111 -5.13 -14.81 6.81
CA SER A 111 -4.13 -15.17 5.80
C SER A 111 -3.27 -13.99 5.39
N GLY A 112 -2.13 -14.24 4.74
CA GLY A 112 -1.25 -13.18 4.23
C GLY A 112 -1.98 -12.19 3.32
N GLY A 113 -2.82 -12.69 2.41
CA GLY A 113 -3.58 -11.83 1.52
C GLY A 113 -4.72 -11.06 2.19
N GLU A 114 -5.32 -11.61 3.25
CA GLU A 114 -6.28 -10.86 4.05
C GLU A 114 -5.58 -9.73 4.80
N ARG A 115 -4.37 -9.96 5.35
CA ARG A 115 -3.54 -8.90 5.94
C ARG A 115 -3.26 -7.77 4.95
N GLN A 116 -2.89 -8.11 3.71
CA GLN A 116 -2.64 -7.10 2.68
C GLN A 116 -3.90 -6.30 2.32
N ARG A 117 -5.06 -6.96 2.22
CA ARG A 117 -6.32 -6.25 1.99
C ARG A 117 -6.73 -5.40 3.19
N ILE A 118 -6.41 -5.79 4.43
CA ILE A 118 -6.61 -4.95 5.62
C ILE A 118 -5.71 -3.71 5.54
N ALA A 119 -4.44 -3.84 5.15
CA ALA A 119 -3.55 -2.70 4.96
C ALA A 119 -4.01 -1.78 3.82
N LEU A 120 -4.56 -2.34 2.74
CA LEU A 120 -5.19 -1.56 1.67
C LEU A 120 -6.44 -0.81 2.18
N ALA A 121 -7.29 -1.46 2.99
CA ALA A 121 -8.44 -0.81 3.62
C ALA A 121 -8.02 0.35 4.53
N ARG A 122 -6.90 0.24 5.26
CA ARG A 122 -6.31 1.37 6.02
C ARG A 122 -6.02 2.57 5.12
N ALA A 123 -5.34 2.35 3.99
CA ALA A 123 -5.00 3.41 3.04
C ALA A 123 -6.25 4.09 2.48
N ILE A 124 -7.29 3.31 2.18
CA ILE A 124 -8.58 3.81 1.67
C ILE A 124 -9.34 4.58 2.76
N TYR A 125 -9.39 4.05 3.99
CA TYR A 125 -10.07 4.70 5.12
C TYR A 125 -9.54 6.12 5.40
N TYR A 126 -8.22 6.30 5.29
CA TYR A 126 -7.57 7.60 5.46
C TYR A 126 -7.57 8.46 4.19
N ASP A 127 -8.18 8.00 3.11
CA ASP A 127 -8.33 8.70 1.83
C ASP A 127 -7.02 9.29 1.29
N ARG A 128 -5.93 8.52 1.35
CA ARG A 128 -4.61 8.96 0.90
C ARG A 128 -4.56 9.10 -0.62
N ASP A 129 -3.92 10.15 -1.11
CA ASP A 129 -3.78 10.45 -2.55
C ASP A 129 -2.83 9.48 -3.25
N VAL A 130 -1.77 9.05 -2.53
CA VAL A 130 -0.72 8.16 -3.03
C VAL A 130 -0.67 6.90 -2.17
N ILE A 131 -0.64 5.73 -2.80
CA ILE A 131 -0.49 4.45 -2.12
C ILE A 131 0.77 3.77 -2.67
N ILE A 132 1.78 3.60 -1.81
CA ILE A 132 3.02 2.87 -2.13
C ILE A 132 2.88 1.45 -1.60
N MET A 133 3.06 0.47 -2.47
CA MET A 133 2.96 -0.96 -2.16
C MET A 133 4.33 -1.62 -2.39
N ASP A 134 4.95 -2.08 -1.31
CA ASP A 134 6.27 -2.72 -1.36
C ASP A 134 6.11 -4.23 -1.35
N GLU A 135 6.35 -4.86 -2.51
CA GLU A 135 6.27 -6.32 -2.70
C GLU A 135 4.97 -6.97 -2.19
N ALA A 136 3.87 -6.20 -2.21
CA ALA A 136 2.61 -6.57 -1.60
C ALA A 136 1.96 -7.86 -2.16
N THR A 137 2.46 -8.43 -3.26
CA THR A 137 1.91 -9.67 -3.85
C THR A 137 2.86 -10.86 -3.82
N SER A 138 4.10 -10.68 -3.33
CA SER A 138 5.17 -11.69 -3.44
C SER A 138 4.89 -13.00 -2.71
N SER A 139 4.04 -12.98 -1.68
CA SER A 139 3.71 -14.12 -0.82
C SER A 139 2.27 -14.62 -0.98
N LEU A 140 1.52 -14.17 -2.01
CA LEU A 140 0.13 -14.53 -2.20
C LEU A 140 -0.04 -15.77 -3.09
N ASP A 141 -1.03 -16.59 -2.76
CA ASP A 141 -1.54 -17.61 -3.68
C ASP A 141 -2.36 -16.96 -4.82
N GLY A 142 -2.48 -17.65 -5.96
CA GLY A 142 -3.04 -17.07 -7.19
C GLY A 142 -4.47 -16.52 -7.06
N LYS A 143 -5.34 -17.10 -6.24
CA LYS A 143 -6.70 -16.59 -6.03
C LYS A 143 -6.69 -15.31 -5.20
N THR A 144 -5.88 -15.29 -4.17
CA THR A 144 -5.73 -14.14 -3.26
C THR A 144 -5.04 -12.97 -3.97
N GLU A 145 -4.04 -13.26 -4.80
CA GLU A 145 -3.38 -12.27 -5.65
C GLU A 145 -4.37 -11.61 -6.62
N THR A 146 -5.20 -12.40 -7.30
CA THR A 146 -6.23 -11.87 -8.21
C THR A 146 -7.19 -10.91 -7.51
N ARG A 147 -7.65 -11.24 -6.31
CA ARG A 147 -8.53 -10.36 -5.53
C ARG A 147 -7.86 -9.06 -5.11
N PHE A 148 -6.60 -9.14 -4.71
CA PHE A 148 -5.82 -7.97 -4.34
C PHE A 148 -5.59 -7.07 -5.57
N GLN A 149 -5.24 -7.65 -6.72
CA GLN A 149 -5.09 -6.91 -7.99
C GLN A 149 -6.39 -6.25 -8.42
N GLN A 150 -7.54 -6.90 -8.29
CA GLN A 150 -8.85 -6.29 -8.57
C GLN A 150 -9.16 -5.11 -7.66
N ALA A 151 -8.81 -5.20 -6.36
CA ALA A 151 -8.97 -4.08 -5.44
C ALA A 151 -8.06 -2.89 -5.82
N ILE A 152 -6.80 -3.15 -6.21
CA ILE A 152 -5.88 -2.12 -6.69
C ILE A 152 -6.41 -1.49 -8.00
N GLN A 153 -6.89 -2.31 -8.93
CA GLN A 153 -7.39 -1.82 -10.21
C GLN A 153 -8.61 -0.91 -10.04
N SER A 154 -9.47 -1.15 -9.05
CA SER A 154 -10.60 -0.27 -8.76
C SER A 154 -10.20 1.12 -8.25
N LEU A 155 -8.97 1.28 -7.75
CA LEU A 155 -8.41 2.57 -7.32
C LEU A 155 -7.65 3.30 -8.45
N SER A 156 -7.39 2.61 -9.56
CA SER A 156 -6.71 3.20 -10.72
C SER A 156 -7.53 4.36 -11.29
N GLY A 157 -6.86 5.44 -11.66
CA GLY A 157 -7.50 6.67 -12.12
C GLY A 157 -8.05 7.58 -11.00
N GLN A 158 -8.19 7.05 -9.77
CA GLN A 158 -8.63 7.84 -8.61
C GLN A 158 -7.46 8.18 -7.67
N LYS A 159 -6.48 7.29 -7.58
CA LYS A 159 -5.30 7.41 -6.70
C LYS A 159 -4.01 7.19 -7.48
N THR A 160 -2.93 7.78 -7.01
CA THR A 160 -1.59 7.47 -7.52
C THR A 160 -1.10 6.19 -6.85
N LEU A 161 -0.92 5.13 -7.63
CA LEU A 161 -0.44 3.84 -7.15
C LEU A 161 1.03 3.67 -7.53
N VAL A 162 1.88 3.39 -6.55
CA VAL A 162 3.31 3.06 -6.73
C VAL A 162 3.52 1.61 -6.30
N ILE A 163 3.80 0.73 -7.25
CA ILE A 163 3.99 -0.70 -7.02
C ILE A 163 5.48 -0.99 -7.12
N VAL A 164 6.08 -1.44 -6.02
CA VAL A 164 7.47 -1.85 -5.98
C VAL A 164 7.52 -3.37 -6.02
N ALA A 165 8.28 -3.92 -6.97
CA ALA A 165 8.33 -5.34 -7.22
C ALA A 165 9.71 -5.82 -7.68
N HIS A 166 9.96 -7.12 -7.52
CA HIS A 166 11.12 -7.81 -8.10
C HIS A 166 10.82 -8.42 -9.47
N ARG A 167 9.53 -8.61 -9.81
CA ARG A 167 9.10 -9.25 -11.05
C ARG A 167 8.40 -8.24 -11.96
N LEU A 168 8.81 -8.21 -13.21
CA LEU A 168 8.22 -7.33 -14.24
C LEU A 168 6.72 -7.62 -14.42
N THR A 169 6.30 -8.88 -14.28
CA THR A 169 4.90 -9.29 -14.42
C THR A 169 3.97 -8.62 -13.40
N THR A 170 4.47 -8.31 -12.20
CA THR A 170 3.69 -7.65 -11.13
C THR A 170 3.30 -6.21 -11.51
N VAL A 171 4.11 -5.53 -12.30
CA VAL A 171 3.89 -4.14 -12.72
C VAL A 171 3.38 -4.04 -14.16
N LYS A 172 2.96 -5.16 -14.76
CA LYS A 172 2.50 -5.22 -16.15
C LYS A 172 1.45 -4.18 -16.52
N ASN A 173 0.55 -3.90 -15.60
CA ASN A 173 -0.57 -2.97 -15.79
C ASN A 173 -0.25 -1.53 -15.33
N CYS A 174 1.01 -1.20 -15.04
CA CYS A 174 1.42 0.15 -14.70
C CYS A 174 1.58 1.02 -15.96
N ASP A 175 1.14 2.27 -15.88
CA ASP A 175 1.27 3.24 -16.99
C ASP A 175 2.73 3.58 -17.30
N CYS A 176 3.58 3.51 -16.26
CA CYS A 176 5.00 3.79 -16.37
C CYS A 176 5.79 2.92 -15.39
N ILE A 177 6.84 2.29 -15.85
CA ILE A 177 7.73 1.43 -15.07
C ILE A 177 9.13 2.05 -15.09
N TYR A 178 9.77 2.09 -13.92
CA TYR A 178 11.15 2.51 -13.71
C TYR A 178 11.98 1.31 -13.28
N ILE A 179 13.09 1.07 -13.96
CA ILE A 179 14.06 0.02 -13.59
C ILE A 179 15.22 0.65 -12.85
N LEU A 180 15.43 0.20 -11.61
CA LEU A 180 16.52 0.64 -10.74
C LEU A 180 17.64 -0.39 -10.71
N GLU A 181 18.86 0.08 -10.97
CA GLU A 181 20.10 -0.69 -10.77
C GLU A 181 21.17 0.21 -10.16
N LYS A 182 21.87 -0.29 -9.12
CA LYS A 182 22.95 0.44 -8.44
C LYS A 182 22.56 1.87 -8.06
N CYS A 183 21.36 2.04 -7.49
CA CYS A 183 20.78 3.32 -7.06
C CYS A 183 20.57 4.34 -8.20
N LYS A 184 20.44 3.87 -9.45
CA LYS A 184 20.14 4.71 -10.62
C LYS A 184 18.96 4.15 -11.39
N ILE A 185 18.17 5.04 -11.97
CA ILE A 185 17.17 4.66 -12.96
C ILE A 185 17.91 4.40 -14.27
N ILE A 186 17.91 3.16 -14.72
CA ILE A 186 18.60 2.75 -15.96
C ILE A 186 17.66 2.72 -17.15
N GLU A 187 16.35 2.52 -16.90
CA GLU A 187 15.35 2.41 -17.95
C GLU A 187 13.99 2.89 -17.45
N LYS A 188 13.17 3.42 -18.36
CA LYS A 188 11.82 3.90 -18.11
C LYS A 188 10.95 3.63 -19.32
N GLY A 189 9.77 3.06 -19.13
CA GLY A 189 8.84 2.79 -20.23
C GLY A 189 7.56 2.13 -19.76
N THR A 190 6.73 1.70 -20.72
CA THR A 190 5.60 0.79 -20.47
C THR A 190 6.10 -0.66 -20.49
N TYR A 191 5.26 -1.60 -20.04
CA TYR A 191 5.63 -3.03 -20.05
C TYR A 191 6.03 -3.57 -21.43
N GLY A 192 5.43 -3.05 -22.51
CA GLY A 192 5.75 -3.48 -23.87
C GLY A 192 7.00 -2.82 -24.48
N GLN A 193 7.55 -1.80 -23.81
CA GLN A 193 8.76 -1.09 -24.24
C GLN A 193 10.03 -1.58 -23.52
N LEU A 194 9.87 -2.22 -22.36
CA LEU A 194 10.92 -2.81 -21.52
C LEU A 194 11.06 -4.32 -21.75
#